data_2a97576e533c962526d5bf70c00a38be
#
_entry.id   2a97576e533c962526d5bf70c00a38be
#
_cell.length_a   1.000
_cell.length_b   1.000
_cell.length_c   1.000
_cell.angle_alpha   90.00
_cell.angle_beta   90.00
_cell.angle_gamma   90.00
#
_symmetry.space_group_name_H-M   'P 1'
#
loop_
_entity.id
_entity.type
_entity.pdbx_description
1 polymer ?
#
loop_
_entity_poly.entity_id
_entity_poly.type
_entity_poly.pdbx_seq_one_letter_code
_entity_poly.pdbx_strand_id
1 'polypeptide(L)'
;MEDGTRNNRLDHLRKYFKSLRSTSPLSSEGKLMIPGQTTSGSFVESKMKIFLGIGTAIVILIVISQSAVVVEAGHRGVVLYLGAVEDRILPEGFSFIIPFVEHVVQMEVRTLKFQEPSTSSSQDLQLVSTEVALNYHLDPTIVNDLYQTLGVDYADRIIAPTIQESVKASTAKFAAEELITKREEAKSTIGEVIRATLIQRGIISEQVFITDFQFSPDFVRSVEAKVVAAQEVLREQNILEKVRIQALSREAEAVGIGNATIARARGEAQAIETITEKLKENPDYLRWQAINAWNGELPLATGSAFPFIDISLLNPDRLN
;
A
#
# COMPACT_ATOMS: atom_id res chain seq x y z
N MET A 1 21.40 -57.29 -47.69
CA MET A 1 22.78 -57.80 -47.62
C MET A 1 23.40 -57.19 -46.37
N GLU A 2 23.90 -57.99 -45.49
CA GLU A 2 24.58 -57.75 -44.23
C GLU A 2 23.71 -58.07 -42.97
N ASP A 3 23.53 -59.38 -42.79
CA ASP A 3 23.23 -59.97 -41.51
C ASP A 3 24.03 -61.28 -41.45
N GLY A 4 25.23 -61.27 -40.92
CA GLY A 4 26.08 -62.44 -40.94
C GLY A 4 27.30 -62.48 -40.07
N THR A 5 27.55 -61.55 -39.14
CA THR A 5 28.84 -61.52 -38.44
C THR A 5 28.77 -61.46 -36.88
N ARG A 6 27.61 -61.63 -36.29
CA ARG A 6 27.47 -61.57 -34.81
C ARG A 6 27.37 -62.94 -34.10
N ASN A 7 27.20 -64.03 -34.81
CA ASN A 7 26.96 -65.35 -34.17
C ASN A 7 28.21 -66.24 -34.01
N ASN A 8 29.38 -65.78 -34.50
CA ASN A 8 30.58 -66.61 -34.54
C ASN A 8 31.53 -66.42 -33.33
N ARG A 9 31.26 -65.45 -32.46
CA ARG A 9 32.08 -65.20 -31.26
C ARG A 9 31.62 -65.94 -30.03
N LEU A 10 30.37 -66.30 -29.94
CA LEU A 10 29.82 -66.97 -28.77
C LEU A 10 30.02 -68.46 -28.80
N ASP A 11 30.17 -69.07 -29.97
CA ASP A 11 30.46 -70.52 -30.09
C ASP A 11 31.89 -70.90 -29.77
N HIS A 12 32.85 -69.99 -29.94
CA HIS A 12 34.22 -70.25 -29.51
C HIS A 12 34.41 -70.22 -28.00
N LEU A 13 33.66 -69.49 -27.28
CA LEU A 13 33.72 -69.43 -25.79
C LEU A 13 33.02 -70.62 -25.18
N ARG A 14 32.00 -71.20 -25.77
CA ARG A 14 31.34 -72.41 -25.30
C ARG A 14 32.20 -73.64 -25.45
N LYS A 15 33.03 -73.69 -26.51
CA LYS A 15 33.99 -74.82 -26.71
C LYS A 15 35.13 -74.77 -25.70
N TYR A 16 35.60 -73.61 -25.29
CA TYR A 16 36.66 -73.45 -24.32
C TYR A 16 36.25 -73.87 -22.88
N PHE A 17 35.03 -73.64 -22.49
CA PHE A 17 34.53 -74.08 -21.20
C PHE A 17 34.15 -75.54 -21.12
N LYS A 18 33.97 -76.23 -22.25
CA LYS A 18 33.65 -77.65 -22.31
C LYS A 18 34.92 -78.53 -22.26
N SER A 19 36.09 -78.03 -22.56
CA SER A 19 37.38 -78.76 -22.52
C SER A 19 38.01 -78.81 -21.13
N LEU A 20 37.55 -78.00 -20.18
CA LEU A 20 38.09 -77.95 -18.81
C LEU A 20 37.37 -78.93 -17.85
N ARG A 21 36.46 -79.78 -18.34
CA ARG A 21 35.62 -80.66 -17.50
C ARG A 21 35.85 -82.15 -17.71
N SER A 22 36.95 -82.54 -18.33
CA SER A 22 37.23 -83.98 -18.52
C SER A 22 38.70 -84.26 -18.31
N THR A 23 39.11 -84.44 -17.08
CA THR A 23 40.21 -85.31 -16.73
C THR A 23 40.07 -85.70 -15.27
N SER A 24 39.46 -86.83 -15.02
CA SER A 24 39.83 -87.77 -13.92
C SER A 24 40.37 -88.97 -14.57
N PRO A 25 41.40 -89.63 -13.95
CA PRO A 25 41.22 -90.98 -13.51
C PRO A 25 41.82 -91.30 -12.13
N LEU A 26 41.04 -92.10 -11.41
CA LEU A 26 41.41 -93.30 -10.70
C LEU A 26 42.81 -93.54 -10.21
N SER A 27 42.85 -93.89 -8.95
CA SER A 27 43.34 -95.19 -8.44
C SER A 27 44.19 -95.05 -7.16
N SER A 28 43.74 -95.79 -6.18
CA SER A 28 44.34 -96.77 -5.25
C SER A 28 45.10 -96.23 -4.01
N GLU A 29 44.51 -96.62 -2.93
CA GLU A 29 45.08 -97.16 -1.68
C GLU A 29 46.38 -96.63 -1.13
N GLY A 30 46.23 -96.01 0.06
CA GLY A 30 47.31 -95.72 0.96
C GLY A 30 46.78 -95.17 2.30
N LYS A 31 46.37 -96.15 3.15
CA LYS A 31 45.95 -95.88 4.52
C LYS A 31 47.14 -95.42 5.37
N LEU A 32 47.30 -94.15 5.71
CA LEU A 32 48.15 -93.66 6.79
C LEU A 32 47.26 -92.99 7.85
N MET A 33 47.06 -93.66 8.98
CA MET A 33 46.51 -93.01 10.19
C MET A 33 47.49 -92.00 10.73
N ILE A 34 47.07 -90.79 10.84
CA ILE A 34 47.65 -89.72 11.70
C ILE A 34 46.61 -89.34 12.73
N PRO A 35 46.83 -89.59 14.06
CA PRO A 35 45.93 -89.18 15.09
C PRO A 35 46.14 -87.71 15.43
N GLY A 36 45.05 -86.96 15.51
CA GLY A 36 45.07 -85.68 16.19
C GLY A 36 44.88 -84.45 15.29
N GLN A 37 43.69 -84.26 14.73
CA GLN A 37 43.23 -82.92 14.43
C GLN A 37 42.07 -82.56 15.33
N THR A 38 42.38 -81.72 16.30
CA THR A 38 41.45 -81.10 17.18
C THR A 38 40.50 -80.25 16.37
N THR A 39 39.24 -80.50 16.53
CA THR A 39 38.11 -79.66 16.05
C THR A 39 38.11 -78.32 16.70
N SER A 40 38.96 -77.39 16.21
CA SER A 40 38.94 -75.97 16.64
C SER A 40 38.36 -74.97 15.57
N GLY A 41 37.86 -75.48 14.40
CA GLY A 41 37.32 -74.69 13.33
C GLY A 41 35.91 -74.14 13.59
N SER A 42 35.08 -74.79 14.31
CA SER A 42 33.67 -74.41 14.48
C SER A 42 33.47 -73.25 15.46
N PHE A 43 34.37 -73.09 16.41
CA PHE A 43 34.23 -72.06 17.44
C PHE A 43 34.66 -70.64 16.94
N VAL A 44 35.61 -70.59 16.00
CA VAL A 44 36.09 -69.35 15.38
C VAL A 44 35.07 -68.84 14.32
N GLU A 45 34.55 -69.76 13.50
CA GLU A 45 33.49 -69.42 12.52
C GLU A 45 32.20 -68.91 13.17
N SER A 46 31.79 -69.49 14.29
CA SER A 46 30.59 -69.05 15.05
C SER A 46 30.79 -67.64 15.60
N LYS A 47 31.93 -67.35 16.21
CA LYS A 47 32.27 -66.00 16.70
C LYS A 47 32.38 -64.97 15.57
N MET A 48 32.97 -65.33 14.43
CA MET A 48 33.08 -64.48 13.25
C MET A 48 31.71 -64.12 12.65
N LYS A 49 30.77 -65.09 12.61
CA LYS A 49 29.35 -64.82 12.19
C LYS A 49 28.63 -63.90 13.16
N ILE A 50 28.88 -64.02 14.48
CA ILE A 50 28.31 -63.16 15.51
C ILE A 50 28.89 -61.72 15.38
N PHE A 51 30.20 -61.57 15.22
CA PHE A 51 30.84 -60.25 15.01
C PHE A 51 30.34 -59.60 13.71
N LEU A 52 30.22 -60.36 12.62
CA LEU A 52 29.65 -59.88 11.36
C LEU A 52 28.20 -59.45 11.54
N GLY A 53 27.40 -60.23 12.27
CA GLY A 53 26.00 -59.88 12.58
C GLY A 53 25.85 -58.60 13.43
N ILE A 54 26.72 -58.45 14.45
CA ILE A 54 26.74 -57.22 15.27
C ILE A 54 27.20 -56.06 14.43
N GLY A 55 28.22 -56.18 13.59
CA GLY A 55 28.69 -55.14 12.68
C GLY A 55 27.58 -54.68 11.70
N THR A 56 26.88 -55.64 11.10
CA THR A 56 25.72 -55.35 10.22
C THR A 56 24.60 -54.65 10.96
N ALA A 57 24.28 -55.10 12.19
CA ALA A 57 23.25 -54.46 13.01
C ALA A 57 23.59 -53.02 13.37
N ILE A 58 24.87 -52.75 13.68
CA ILE A 58 25.37 -51.37 13.95
C ILE A 58 25.26 -50.50 12.69
N VAL A 59 25.64 -51.03 11.52
CA VAL A 59 25.47 -50.29 10.25
C VAL A 59 24.03 -49.97 9.95
N ILE A 60 23.13 -50.92 10.12
CA ILE A 60 21.68 -50.70 9.94
C ILE A 60 21.15 -49.66 10.93
N LEU A 61 21.61 -49.71 12.17
CA LEU A 61 21.20 -48.72 13.19
C LEU A 61 21.69 -47.30 12.86
N ILE A 62 22.93 -47.18 12.34
CA ILE A 62 23.47 -45.91 11.85
C ILE A 62 22.67 -45.39 10.66
N VAL A 63 22.32 -46.26 9.71
CA VAL A 63 21.51 -45.87 8.53
C VAL A 63 20.13 -45.41 8.95
N ILE A 64 19.47 -46.14 9.87
CA ILE A 64 18.16 -45.73 10.39
C ILE A 64 18.24 -44.38 11.14
N SER A 65 19.31 -44.17 11.93
CA SER A 65 19.52 -42.92 12.64
C SER A 65 19.72 -41.73 11.70
N GLN A 66 20.38 -41.93 10.56
CA GLN A 66 20.60 -40.94 9.52
C GLN A 66 19.38 -40.70 8.62
N SER A 67 18.39 -41.63 8.68
CA SER A 67 17.16 -41.56 7.88
C SER A 67 16.12 -40.60 8.44
N ALA A 68 16.27 -40.14 9.67
CA ALA A 68 15.35 -39.28 10.36
C ALA A 68 15.68 -37.79 10.07
N VAL A 69 14.72 -37.06 9.55
CA VAL A 69 14.80 -35.59 9.38
C VAL A 69 13.64 -34.93 10.11
N VAL A 70 13.93 -33.84 10.77
CA VAL A 70 12.90 -33.00 11.42
C VAL A 70 12.82 -31.69 10.64
N VAL A 71 11.65 -31.43 10.08
CA VAL A 71 11.31 -30.14 9.44
C VAL A 71 10.73 -29.21 10.51
N GLU A 72 11.31 -28.04 10.65
CA GLU A 72 10.87 -27.05 11.65
C GLU A 72 9.45 -26.57 11.38
N ALA A 73 8.74 -26.18 12.46
CA ALA A 73 7.41 -25.60 12.35
C ALA A 73 7.44 -24.33 11.49
N GLY A 74 6.50 -24.23 10.54
CA GLY A 74 6.46 -23.13 9.57
C GLY A 74 7.41 -23.27 8.40
N HIS A 75 8.06 -24.43 8.24
CA HIS A 75 8.88 -24.77 7.08
C HIS A 75 8.27 -25.93 6.29
N ARG A 76 8.70 -26.08 5.04
CA ARG A 76 8.48 -27.25 4.21
C ARG A 76 9.83 -27.81 3.75
N GLY A 77 9.94 -29.11 3.79
CA GLY A 77 11.15 -29.80 3.33
C GLY A 77 11.06 -30.10 1.84
N VAL A 78 11.91 -29.45 1.04
CA VAL A 78 12.09 -29.81 -0.37
C VAL A 78 13.11 -30.94 -0.45
N VAL A 79 12.71 -32.07 -1.02
CA VAL A 79 13.55 -33.25 -1.15
C VAL A 79 14.36 -33.19 -2.44
N LEU A 80 15.66 -33.39 -2.30
CA LEU A 80 16.59 -33.52 -3.42
C LEU A 80 17.07 -34.96 -3.49
N TYR A 81 16.78 -35.66 -4.58
CA TYR A 81 17.29 -36.99 -4.86
C TYR A 81 18.54 -36.90 -5.74
N LEU A 82 19.70 -37.25 -5.20
CA LEU A 82 21.00 -37.09 -5.89
C LEU A 82 21.22 -35.71 -6.50
N GLY A 83 20.67 -34.67 -5.87
CA GLY A 83 20.78 -33.29 -6.33
C GLY A 83 19.67 -32.82 -7.28
N ALA A 84 18.77 -33.70 -7.72
CA ALA A 84 17.57 -33.31 -8.47
C ALA A 84 16.39 -33.09 -7.52
N VAL A 85 15.63 -32.01 -7.73
CA VAL A 85 14.45 -31.72 -6.93
C VAL A 85 13.37 -32.76 -7.23
N GLU A 86 12.79 -33.35 -6.19
CA GLU A 86 11.70 -34.31 -6.26
C GLU A 86 10.35 -33.58 -6.02
N ASP A 87 9.27 -34.12 -6.61
CA ASP A 87 7.92 -33.53 -6.43
C ASP A 87 7.39 -33.69 -4.99
N ARG A 88 8.04 -34.52 -4.17
CA ARG A 88 7.67 -34.77 -2.78
C ARG A 88 8.09 -33.62 -1.87
N ILE A 89 7.09 -33.00 -1.21
CA ILE A 89 7.29 -31.98 -0.19
C ILE A 89 7.05 -32.62 1.19
N LEU A 90 8.01 -32.44 2.11
CA LEU A 90 7.87 -32.92 3.48
C LEU A 90 7.11 -31.88 4.32
N PRO A 91 6.06 -32.29 5.04
CA PRO A 91 5.41 -31.41 6.00
C PRO A 91 6.31 -31.14 7.21
N GLU A 92 5.94 -30.17 8.01
CA GLU A 92 6.57 -29.92 9.30
C GLU A 92 6.48 -31.13 10.24
N GLY A 93 7.49 -31.30 11.07
CA GLY A 93 7.61 -32.41 12.01
C GLY A 93 8.58 -33.49 11.53
N PHE A 94 8.34 -34.70 12.00
CA PHE A 94 9.23 -35.83 11.75
C PHE A 94 8.91 -36.50 10.42
N SER A 95 9.95 -36.73 9.61
CA SER A 95 9.85 -37.42 8.32
C SER A 95 11.05 -38.33 8.11
N PHE A 96 10.88 -39.34 7.24
CA PHE A 96 11.94 -40.25 6.85
C PHE A 96 12.46 -39.92 5.44
N ILE A 97 13.78 -40.00 5.30
CA ILE A 97 14.49 -39.83 4.04
C ILE A 97 15.44 -40.99 3.81
N ILE A 98 15.89 -41.22 2.58
CA ILE A 98 16.90 -42.20 2.24
C ILE A 98 18.29 -41.55 2.46
N PRO A 99 19.03 -41.92 3.52
CA PRO A 99 20.31 -41.29 3.82
C PRO A 99 21.30 -41.49 2.67
N PHE A 100 22.22 -40.52 2.47
CA PHE A 100 23.22 -40.42 1.41
C PHE A 100 22.67 -40.16 -0.01
N VAL A 101 21.37 -40.41 -0.25
CA VAL A 101 20.73 -40.27 -1.55
C VAL A 101 19.81 -39.05 -1.57
N GLU A 102 19.04 -38.89 -0.51
CA GLU A 102 18.13 -37.76 -0.33
C GLU A 102 18.76 -36.69 0.58
N HIS A 103 18.56 -35.45 0.19
CA HIS A 103 18.89 -34.25 0.98
C HIS A 103 17.65 -33.38 1.09
N VAL A 104 17.41 -32.77 2.25
CA VAL A 104 16.24 -31.91 2.49
C VAL A 104 16.69 -30.47 2.70
N VAL A 105 16.14 -29.58 1.88
CA VAL A 105 16.27 -28.13 2.05
C VAL A 105 14.99 -27.61 2.67
N GLN A 106 15.10 -26.93 3.80
CA GLN A 106 13.95 -26.33 4.47
C GLN A 106 13.69 -24.96 3.91
N MET A 107 12.44 -24.73 3.46
CA MET A 107 11.97 -23.46 2.94
C MET A 107 10.91 -22.93 3.91
N GLU A 108 11.09 -21.70 4.37
CA GLU A 108 10.13 -21.02 5.25
C GLU A 108 8.86 -20.63 4.48
N VAL A 109 7.69 -21.07 5.00
CA VAL A 109 6.39 -20.80 4.40
C VAL A 109 5.51 -19.89 5.27
N ARG A 110 6.07 -19.33 6.35
CA ARG A 110 5.41 -18.29 7.16
C ARG A 110 5.49 -16.96 6.43
N THR A 111 4.70 -16.00 6.92
CA THR A 111 4.76 -14.63 6.42
C THR A 111 6.11 -14.00 6.72
N LEU A 112 6.79 -13.62 5.66
CA LEU A 112 8.07 -12.92 5.66
C LEU A 112 7.89 -11.48 5.21
N LYS A 113 8.82 -10.62 5.60
CA LYS A 113 8.89 -9.23 5.15
C LYS A 113 10.11 -9.04 4.26
N PHE A 114 9.89 -8.40 3.12
CA PHE A 114 10.95 -7.96 2.22
C PHE A 114 10.82 -6.45 1.98
N GLN A 115 11.92 -5.73 1.97
CA GLN A 115 11.95 -4.28 1.72
C GLN A 115 12.94 -3.98 0.60
N GLU A 116 12.50 -3.18 -0.36
CA GLU A 116 13.31 -2.80 -1.51
C GLU A 116 13.13 -1.30 -1.81
N PRO A 117 14.22 -0.52 -1.81
CA PRO A 117 14.21 0.84 -2.34
C PRO A 117 14.13 0.81 -3.85
N SER A 118 13.31 1.67 -4.42
CA SER A 118 13.14 1.77 -5.86
C SER A 118 13.20 3.21 -6.32
N THR A 119 13.97 3.44 -7.37
CA THR A 119 14.06 4.73 -8.04
C THR A 119 13.53 4.59 -9.46
N SER A 120 12.65 5.50 -9.84
CA SER A 120 11.94 5.48 -11.12
C SER A 120 11.78 6.91 -11.67
N SER A 121 11.18 7.02 -12.84
CA SER A 121 10.77 8.31 -13.40
C SER A 121 9.25 8.34 -13.55
N SER A 122 8.65 9.50 -13.28
CA SER A 122 7.26 9.78 -13.60
C SER A 122 7.05 9.99 -15.10
N GLN A 123 5.80 10.13 -15.53
CA GLN A 123 5.43 10.40 -16.94
C GLN A 123 6.11 11.67 -17.48
N ASP A 124 6.25 12.68 -16.65
CA ASP A 124 6.90 13.98 -16.96
C ASP A 124 8.42 13.97 -16.65
N LEU A 125 9.02 12.77 -16.61
CA LEU A 125 10.47 12.55 -16.46
C LEU A 125 11.07 13.07 -15.14
N GLN A 126 10.25 13.26 -14.10
CA GLN A 126 10.76 13.60 -12.77
C GLN A 126 11.26 12.35 -12.06
N LEU A 127 12.41 12.48 -11.38
CA LEU A 127 12.97 11.41 -10.57
C LEU A 127 12.11 11.20 -9.32
N VAL A 128 11.69 9.96 -9.11
CA VAL A 128 10.85 9.53 -8.00
C VAL A 128 11.53 8.40 -7.26
N SER A 129 11.78 8.56 -5.98
CA SER A 129 12.29 7.50 -5.11
C SER A 129 11.21 7.09 -4.12
N THR A 130 11.09 5.79 -3.88
CA THR A 130 10.17 5.21 -2.91
C THR A 130 10.77 3.94 -2.33
N GLU A 131 10.24 3.48 -1.21
CA GLU A 131 10.59 2.19 -0.63
C GLU A 131 9.32 1.34 -0.56
N VAL A 132 9.42 0.10 -1.03
CA VAL A 132 8.33 -0.87 -1.01
C VAL A 132 8.64 -1.94 0.02
N ALA A 133 7.74 -2.14 0.97
CA ALA A 133 7.77 -3.24 1.91
C ALA A 133 6.65 -4.23 1.55
N LEU A 134 7.04 -5.47 1.32
CA LEU A 134 6.17 -6.57 0.94
C LEU A 134 6.09 -7.58 2.07
N ASN A 135 4.88 -7.88 2.55
CA ASN A 135 4.61 -9.04 3.36
C ASN A 135 4.11 -10.17 2.45
N TYR A 136 4.77 -11.30 2.50
CA TYR A 136 4.51 -12.42 1.60
C TYR A 136 4.77 -13.74 2.30
N HIS A 137 4.22 -14.80 1.76
CA HIS A 137 4.58 -16.18 2.10
C HIS A 137 4.69 -17.02 0.84
N LEU A 138 5.40 -18.15 0.96
CA LEU A 138 5.50 -19.12 -0.13
C LEU A 138 4.30 -20.03 -0.11
N ASP A 139 3.82 -20.43 -1.29
CA ASP A 139 2.79 -21.47 -1.39
C ASP A 139 3.37 -22.82 -0.94
N PRO A 140 2.88 -23.41 0.16
CA PRO A 140 3.40 -24.67 0.67
C PRO A 140 3.26 -25.84 -0.28
N THR A 141 2.41 -25.73 -1.31
CA THR A 141 2.07 -26.82 -2.24
C THR A 141 3.00 -26.89 -3.44
N ILE A 142 3.67 -25.78 -3.77
CA ILE A 142 4.55 -25.69 -4.95
C ILE A 142 5.95 -25.14 -4.62
N VAL A 143 6.33 -25.23 -3.34
CA VAL A 143 7.63 -24.73 -2.87
C VAL A 143 8.81 -25.47 -3.51
N ASN A 144 8.64 -26.71 -3.95
CA ASN A 144 9.62 -27.50 -4.73
C ASN A 144 9.89 -26.85 -6.10
N ASP A 145 8.87 -26.44 -6.84
CA ASP A 145 9.01 -25.78 -8.14
C ASP A 145 9.71 -24.44 -7.99
N LEU A 146 9.36 -23.70 -6.93
CA LEU A 146 10.01 -22.43 -6.60
C LEU A 146 11.50 -22.68 -6.30
N TYR A 147 11.83 -23.67 -5.48
CA TYR A 147 13.21 -24.02 -5.18
C TYR A 147 13.96 -24.49 -6.43
N GLN A 148 13.34 -25.28 -7.29
CA GLN A 148 13.95 -25.76 -8.54
C GLN A 148 14.30 -24.62 -9.48
N THR A 149 13.45 -23.59 -9.57
CA THR A 149 13.62 -22.50 -10.52
C THR A 149 14.45 -21.35 -9.98
N LEU A 150 14.33 -21.02 -8.70
CA LEU A 150 14.89 -19.81 -8.09
C LEU A 150 15.92 -20.12 -6.96
N GLY A 151 15.80 -21.30 -6.32
CA GLY A 151 16.63 -21.65 -5.18
C GLY A 151 16.20 -20.94 -3.89
N VAL A 152 17.10 -20.89 -2.91
CA VAL A 152 16.88 -20.23 -1.62
C VAL A 152 16.90 -18.70 -1.71
N ASP A 153 17.59 -18.15 -2.71
CA ASP A 153 17.75 -16.70 -2.91
C ASP A 153 16.62 -16.09 -3.76
N TYR A 154 15.45 -16.70 -3.74
CA TYR A 154 14.29 -16.29 -4.54
C TYR A 154 13.88 -14.83 -4.30
N ALA A 155 14.12 -14.30 -3.10
CA ALA A 155 13.79 -12.91 -2.76
C ALA A 155 14.58 -11.93 -3.63
N ASP A 156 15.89 -12.10 -3.71
CA ASP A 156 16.77 -11.24 -4.50
C ASP A 156 16.63 -11.50 -6.01
N ARG A 157 16.28 -12.74 -6.39
CA ARG A 157 16.18 -13.12 -7.80
C ARG A 157 14.88 -12.75 -8.46
N ILE A 158 13.77 -12.70 -7.72
CA ILE A 158 12.44 -12.42 -8.31
C ILE A 158 11.68 -11.32 -7.58
N ILE A 159 11.70 -11.25 -6.24
CA ILE A 159 10.92 -10.25 -5.51
C ILE A 159 11.49 -8.85 -5.75
N ALA A 160 12.80 -8.66 -5.56
CA ALA A 160 13.45 -7.37 -5.75
C ALA A 160 13.27 -6.81 -7.18
N PRO A 161 13.58 -7.57 -8.27
CA PRO A 161 13.34 -7.10 -9.63
C PRO A 161 11.87 -6.82 -9.93
N THR A 162 10.95 -7.67 -9.41
CA THR A 162 9.51 -7.47 -9.61
C THR A 162 9.04 -6.17 -8.98
N ILE A 163 9.49 -5.85 -7.77
CA ILE A 163 9.17 -4.59 -7.11
C ILE A 163 9.68 -3.42 -7.94
N GLN A 164 10.96 -3.44 -8.33
CA GLN A 164 11.58 -2.37 -9.11
C GLN A 164 10.87 -2.14 -10.45
N GLU A 165 10.56 -3.22 -11.19
CA GLU A 165 9.87 -3.14 -12.47
C GLU A 165 8.43 -2.65 -12.30
N SER A 166 7.70 -3.15 -11.28
CA SER A 166 6.33 -2.74 -11.01
C SER A 166 6.24 -1.25 -10.63
N VAL A 167 7.18 -0.76 -9.84
CA VAL A 167 7.28 0.66 -9.51
C VAL A 167 7.54 1.48 -10.76
N LYS A 168 8.57 1.12 -11.56
CA LYS A 168 8.91 1.83 -12.81
C LYS A 168 7.74 1.86 -13.79
N ALA A 169 7.11 0.73 -14.03
CA ALA A 169 6.00 0.60 -14.98
C ALA A 169 4.75 1.37 -14.53
N SER A 170 4.52 1.47 -13.22
CA SER A 170 3.36 2.16 -12.68
C SER A 170 3.60 3.66 -12.58
N THR A 171 4.74 4.11 -12.04
CA THR A 171 5.05 5.54 -11.91
C THR A 171 5.13 6.26 -13.25
N ALA A 172 5.58 5.56 -14.32
CA ALA A 172 5.62 6.10 -15.67
C ALA A 172 4.23 6.43 -16.27
N LYS A 173 3.14 5.96 -15.64
CA LYS A 173 1.76 6.28 -16.05
C LYS A 173 1.21 7.56 -15.42
N PHE A 174 1.84 8.05 -14.38
CA PHE A 174 1.40 9.20 -13.60
C PHE A 174 2.38 10.36 -13.76
N ALA A 175 1.87 11.58 -13.90
CA ALA A 175 2.68 12.78 -13.73
C ALA A 175 3.11 12.92 -12.26
N ALA A 176 4.22 13.60 -12.01
CA ALA A 176 4.73 13.77 -10.64
C ALA A 176 3.71 14.46 -9.71
N GLU A 177 2.95 15.43 -10.22
CA GLU A 177 1.85 16.09 -9.50
C GLU A 177 0.71 15.10 -9.16
N GLU A 178 0.43 14.16 -10.04
CA GLU A 178 -0.58 13.10 -9.81
C GLU A 178 -0.13 12.09 -8.78
N LEU A 179 1.17 11.74 -8.72
CA LEU A 179 1.71 10.88 -7.66
C LEU A 179 1.57 11.49 -6.26
N ILE A 180 1.42 12.81 -6.17
CA ILE A 180 1.13 13.51 -4.91
C ILE A 180 -0.38 13.52 -4.65
N THR A 181 -1.20 13.87 -5.63
CA THR A 181 -2.65 14.07 -5.48
C THR A 181 -3.47 12.80 -5.54
N LYS A 182 -3.05 11.80 -6.37
CA LYS A 182 -3.68 10.49 -6.57
C LYS A 182 -2.83 9.34 -5.99
N ARG A 183 -2.16 9.61 -4.90
CA ARG A 183 -1.20 8.74 -4.25
C ARG A 183 -1.72 7.32 -4.00
N GLU A 184 -2.95 7.20 -3.48
CA GLU A 184 -3.55 5.91 -3.17
C GLU A 184 -3.86 5.08 -4.43
N GLU A 185 -4.21 5.72 -5.52
CA GLU A 185 -4.40 5.06 -6.81
C GLU A 185 -3.08 4.51 -7.36
N ALA A 186 -2.01 5.30 -7.28
CA ALA A 186 -0.68 4.86 -7.67
C ALA A 186 -0.19 3.67 -6.83
N LYS A 187 -0.36 3.72 -5.50
CA LYS A 187 -0.02 2.61 -4.60
C LYS A 187 -0.82 1.35 -4.90
N SER A 188 -2.12 1.47 -5.12
CA SER A 188 -2.98 0.34 -5.49
C SER A 188 -2.51 -0.31 -6.80
N THR A 189 -2.23 0.50 -7.83
CA THR A 189 -1.75 0.02 -9.12
C THR A 189 -0.42 -0.73 -9.00
N ILE A 190 0.53 -0.19 -8.24
CA ILE A 190 1.81 -0.87 -7.99
C ILE A 190 1.58 -2.19 -7.27
N GLY A 191 0.77 -2.19 -6.21
CA GLY A 191 0.46 -3.38 -5.43
C GLY A 191 -0.21 -4.48 -6.23
N GLU A 192 -1.12 -4.13 -7.14
CA GLU A 192 -1.80 -5.08 -8.04
C GLU A 192 -0.82 -5.74 -9.02
N VAL A 193 0.08 -4.96 -9.63
CA VAL A 193 1.10 -5.48 -10.55
C VAL A 193 2.06 -6.41 -9.83
N ILE A 194 2.54 -6.04 -8.63
CA ILE A 194 3.41 -6.90 -7.81
C ILE A 194 2.70 -8.22 -7.50
N ARG A 195 1.47 -8.17 -7.01
CA ARG A 195 0.69 -9.35 -6.63
C ARG A 195 0.45 -10.27 -7.83
N ALA A 196 0.03 -9.72 -8.96
CA ALA A 196 -0.23 -10.49 -10.17
C ALA A 196 1.01 -11.18 -10.74
N THR A 197 2.18 -10.57 -10.57
CA THR A 197 3.45 -11.13 -11.06
C THR A 197 3.99 -12.21 -10.12
N LEU A 198 3.94 -11.98 -8.81
CA LEU A 198 4.53 -12.90 -7.82
C LEU A 198 3.69 -14.18 -7.65
N ILE A 199 2.36 -14.11 -7.77
CA ILE A 199 1.49 -15.28 -7.63
C ILE A 199 1.78 -16.35 -8.69
N GLN A 200 2.20 -15.94 -9.88
CA GLN A 200 2.57 -16.85 -10.97
C GLN A 200 3.83 -17.68 -10.65
N ARG A 201 4.59 -17.27 -9.64
CA ARG A 201 5.80 -17.93 -9.17
C ARG A 201 5.63 -18.64 -7.83
N GLY A 202 4.40 -18.75 -7.32
CA GLY A 202 4.13 -19.39 -6.03
C GLY A 202 4.48 -18.52 -4.82
N ILE A 203 4.62 -17.20 -5.01
CA ILE A 203 4.85 -16.23 -3.95
C ILE A 203 3.54 -15.45 -3.76
N ILE A 204 2.90 -15.67 -2.60
CA ILE A 204 1.63 -15.05 -2.27
C ILE A 204 1.91 -13.74 -1.52
N SER A 205 1.60 -12.63 -2.18
CA SER A 205 1.69 -11.30 -1.57
C SER A 205 0.44 -11.04 -0.72
N GLU A 206 0.60 -10.94 0.59
CA GLU A 206 -0.48 -10.61 1.52
C GLU A 206 -0.73 -9.12 1.53
N GLN A 207 0.32 -8.31 1.72
CA GLN A 207 0.21 -6.88 1.84
C GLN A 207 1.43 -6.17 1.25
N VAL A 208 1.17 -5.12 0.49
CA VAL A 208 2.19 -4.25 -0.10
C VAL A 208 2.06 -2.88 0.55
N PHE A 209 3.11 -2.46 1.21
CA PHE A 209 3.24 -1.13 1.78
C PHE A 209 4.21 -0.32 0.92
N ILE A 210 3.80 0.87 0.55
CA ILE A 210 4.63 1.78 -0.21
C ILE A 210 4.80 3.04 0.62
N THR A 211 6.04 3.40 0.90
CA THR A 211 6.37 4.66 1.56
C THR A 211 6.03 5.84 0.67
N ASP A 212 6.23 7.02 1.17
CA ASP A 212 5.96 8.23 0.43
C ASP A 212 6.88 8.35 -0.79
N PHE A 213 6.31 8.85 -1.90
CA PHE A 213 7.08 9.21 -3.06
C PHE A 213 7.93 10.44 -2.75
N GLN A 214 9.23 10.31 -2.90
CA GLN A 214 10.20 11.38 -2.72
C GLN A 214 10.61 11.90 -4.09
N PHE A 215 10.58 13.23 -4.25
CA PHE A 215 10.94 13.92 -5.47
C PHE A 215 12.23 14.72 -5.27
N SER A 216 12.82 15.18 -6.38
CA SER A 216 13.99 16.03 -6.31
C SER A 216 13.66 17.36 -5.59
N PRO A 217 14.60 17.95 -4.82
CA PRO A 217 14.35 19.23 -4.14
C PRO A 217 13.98 20.36 -5.08
N ASP A 218 14.49 20.32 -6.32
CA ASP A 218 14.17 21.32 -7.34
C ASP A 218 12.73 21.22 -7.82
N PHE A 219 12.22 19.98 -8.00
CA PHE A 219 10.83 19.75 -8.34
C PHE A 219 9.90 20.20 -7.21
N VAL A 220 10.20 19.83 -5.96
CA VAL A 220 9.40 20.24 -4.80
C VAL A 220 9.30 21.76 -4.72
N ARG A 221 10.41 22.47 -4.86
CA ARG A 221 10.43 23.94 -4.89
C ARG A 221 9.60 24.53 -6.03
N SER A 222 9.63 23.92 -7.20
CA SER A 222 8.84 24.40 -8.35
C SER A 222 7.34 24.19 -8.15
N VAL A 223 6.93 23.07 -7.54
CA VAL A 223 5.53 22.80 -7.17
C VAL A 223 5.06 23.76 -6.08
N GLU A 224 5.88 24.00 -5.06
CA GLU A 224 5.57 24.98 -4.00
C GLU A 224 5.38 26.38 -4.59
N ALA A 225 6.29 26.83 -5.47
CA ALA A 225 6.18 28.13 -6.14
C ALA A 225 4.90 28.22 -7.00
N LYS A 226 4.53 27.13 -7.72
CA LYS A 226 3.28 27.06 -8.49
C LYS A 226 2.05 27.18 -7.60
N VAL A 227 2.04 26.47 -6.46
CA VAL A 227 0.94 26.52 -5.50
C VAL A 227 0.81 27.91 -4.88
N VAL A 228 1.93 28.54 -4.48
CA VAL A 228 1.95 29.91 -3.95
C VAL A 228 1.40 30.90 -4.98
N ALA A 229 1.86 30.82 -6.23
CA ALA A 229 1.36 31.67 -7.30
C ALA A 229 -0.15 31.49 -7.56
N ALA A 230 -0.64 30.24 -7.56
CA ALA A 230 -2.06 29.95 -7.72
C ALA A 230 -2.90 30.52 -6.54
N GLN A 231 -2.39 30.40 -5.32
CA GLN A 231 -3.05 30.97 -4.13
C GLN A 231 -3.08 32.50 -4.17
N GLU A 232 -2.02 33.15 -4.68
CA GLU A 232 -1.98 34.58 -4.82
C GLU A 232 -3.04 35.08 -5.85
N VAL A 233 -3.18 34.39 -6.98
CA VAL A 233 -4.25 34.69 -7.96
C VAL A 233 -5.64 34.55 -7.33
N LEU A 234 -5.89 33.51 -6.57
CA LEU A 234 -7.17 33.33 -5.85
C LEU A 234 -7.40 34.42 -4.80
N ARG A 235 -6.35 34.82 -4.11
CA ARG A 235 -6.39 35.89 -3.12
C ARG A 235 -6.77 37.24 -3.80
N GLU A 236 -6.13 37.58 -4.92
CA GLU A 236 -6.46 38.79 -5.69
C GLU A 236 -7.90 38.75 -6.23
N GLN A 237 -8.36 37.60 -6.72
CA GLN A 237 -9.76 37.43 -7.14
C GLN A 237 -10.74 37.65 -5.97
N ASN A 238 -10.46 37.12 -4.79
CA ASN A 238 -11.27 37.32 -3.60
C ASN A 238 -11.26 38.80 -3.15
N ILE A 239 -10.13 39.47 -3.25
CA ILE A 239 -10.01 40.91 -2.95
C ILE A 239 -10.87 41.72 -3.93
N LEU A 240 -10.78 41.45 -5.23
CA LEU A 240 -11.59 42.09 -6.25
C LEU A 240 -13.08 41.92 -5.99
N GLU A 241 -13.50 40.68 -5.69
CA GLU A 241 -14.92 40.39 -5.41
C GLU A 241 -15.38 41.11 -4.13
N LYS A 242 -14.53 41.13 -3.08
CA LYS A 242 -14.81 41.89 -1.87
C LYS A 242 -15.00 43.36 -2.12
N VAL A 243 -14.10 43.97 -2.92
CA VAL A 243 -14.20 45.39 -3.28
C VAL A 243 -15.47 45.67 -4.09
N ARG A 244 -15.82 44.78 -5.03
CA ARG A 244 -17.06 44.86 -5.81
C ARG A 244 -18.29 44.82 -4.95
N ILE A 245 -18.37 43.85 -4.03
CA ILE A 245 -19.49 43.71 -3.08
C ILE A 245 -19.58 44.95 -2.18
N GLN A 246 -18.43 45.48 -1.71
CA GLN A 246 -18.42 46.70 -0.90
C GLN A 246 -18.90 47.94 -1.68
N ALA A 247 -18.54 48.04 -2.98
CA ALA A 247 -19.03 49.14 -3.82
C ALA A 247 -20.55 49.04 -4.02
N LEU A 248 -21.07 47.87 -4.36
CA LEU A 248 -22.52 47.63 -4.48
C LEU A 248 -23.28 47.90 -3.16
N SER A 249 -22.68 47.48 -2.03
CA SER A 249 -23.28 47.73 -0.70
C SER A 249 -23.36 49.22 -0.41
N ARG A 250 -22.32 50.03 -0.71
CA ARG A 250 -22.34 51.46 -0.52
C ARG A 250 -23.32 52.15 -1.43
N GLU A 251 -23.45 51.72 -2.69
CA GLU A 251 -24.48 52.21 -3.61
C GLU A 251 -25.89 51.93 -3.09
N ALA A 252 -26.15 50.67 -2.67
CA ALA A 252 -27.42 50.28 -2.11
C ALA A 252 -27.77 51.07 -0.82
N GLU A 253 -26.77 51.31 0.04
CA GLU A 253 -26.93 52.12 1.25
C GLU A 253 -27.27 53.57 0.90
N ALA A 254 -26.52 54.17 -0.05
CA ALA A 254 -26.80 55.54 -0.50
C ALA A 254 -28.20 55.71 -1.10
N VAL A 255 -28.61 54.77 -1.96
CA VAL A 255 -29.99 54.72 -2.49
C VAL A 255 -31.01 54.54 -1.37
N GLY A 256 -30.71 53.67 -0.41
CA GLY A 256 -31.60 53.44 0.77
C GLY A 256 -31.76 54.68 1.62
N ILE A 257 -30.67 55.43 1.91
CA ILE A 257 -30.68 56.71 2.65
C ILE A 257 -31.47 57.75 1.86
N GLY A 258 -31.23 57.85 0.53
CA GLY A 258 -31.97 58.75 -0.34
C GLY A 258 -33.49 58.51 -0.31
N ASN A 259 -33.88 57.24 -0.48
CA ASN A 259 -35.30 56.85 -0.43
C ASN A 259 -35.92 57.09 0.95
N ALA A 260 -35.20 56.80 2.04
CA ALA A 260 -35.63 57.07 3.40
C ALA A 260 -35.84 58.57 3.64
N THR A 261 -34.92 59.43 3.13
CA THR A 261 -35.05 60.86 3.22
C THR A 261 -36.25 61.37 2.45
N ILE A 262 -36.49 60.91 1.22
CA ILE A 262 -37.65 61.26 0.41
C ILE A 262 -38.95 60.78 1.11
N ALA A 263 -38.98 59.58 1.65
CA ALA A 263 -40.13 59.03 2.37
C ALA A 263 -40.47 59.88 3.62
N ARG A 264 -39.43 60.31 4.37
CA ARG A 264 -39.56 61.15 5.54
C ARG A 264 -40.12 62.53 5.14
N ALA A 265 -39.51 63.16 4.11
CA ALA A 265 -39.98 64.44 3.64
C ALA A 265 -41.43 64.41 3.12
N ARG A 266 -41.83 63.38 2.42
CA ARG A 266 -43.23 63.14 2.00
C ARG A 266 -44.16 62.99 3.20
N GLY A 267 -43.77 62.21 4.18
CA GLY A 267 -44.54 62.01 5.42
C GLY A 267 -44.72 63.34 6.20
N GLU A 268 -43.62 64.09 6.32
CA GLU A 268 -43.66 65.44 6.95
C GLU A 268 -44.61 66.39 6.18
N ALA A 269 -44.44 66.44 4.85
CA ALA A 269 -45.33 67.28 4.02
C ALA A 269 -46.79 66.91 4.16
N GLN A 270 -47.11 65.59 4.14
CA GLN A 270 -48.50 65.11 4.32
C GLN A 270 -49.01 65.40 5.73
N ALA A 271 -48.17 65.29 6.76
CA ALA A 271 -48.55 65.65 8.12
C ALA A 271 -48.82 67.16 8.24
N ILE A 272 -47.94 68.01 7.65
CA ILE A 272 -48.18 69.47 7.62
C ILE A 272 -49.53 69.82 6.90
N GLU A 273 -49.71 69.16 5.72
CA GLU A 273 -50.97 69.35 4.96
C GLU A 273 -52.18 68.99 5.80
N THR A 274 -52.22 67.82 6.42
CA THR A 274 -53.28 67.30 7.28
C THR A 274 -53.53 68.25 8.50
N ILE A 275 -52.44 68.70 9.16
CA ILE A 275 -52.45 69.60 10.27
C ILE A 275 -53.06 70.97 9.82
N THR A 276 -52.64 71.48 8.68
CA THR A 276 -53.09 72.76 8.13
C THR A 276 -54.54 72.69 7.78
N GLU A 277 -55.02 71.57 7.20
CA GLU A 277 -56.45 71.39 6.90
C GLU A 277 -57.31 71.34 8.17
N LYS A 278 -56.89 70.62 9.17
CA LYS A 278 -57.61 70.56 10.47
C LYS A 278 -57.56 71.87 11.26
N LEU A 279 -56.46 72.61 11.13
CA LEU A 279 -56.36 73.96 11.73
C LEU A 279 -57.24 74.98 11.03
N LYS A 280 -57.49 74.86 9.71
CA LYS A 280 -58.48 75.70 8.99
C LYS A 280 -59.86 75.44 9.46
N GLU A 281 -60.23 74.19 9.82
CA GLU A 281 -61.50 73.83 10.38
C GLU A 281 -61.71 74.33 11.81
N ASN A 282 -60.64 74.59 12.58
CA ASN A 282 -60.69 75.01 13.97
C ASN A 282 -59.61 76.04 14.33
N PRO A 283 -59.77 77.35 13.88
CA PRO A 283 -58.79 78.38 14.05
C PRO A 283 -58.62 78.81 15.53
N ASP A 284 -59.55 78.52 16.38
CA ASP A 284 -59.47 78.89 17.83
C ASP A 284 -58.49 77.97 18.60
N TYR A 285 -58.13 76.80 18.03
CA TYR A 285 -57.17 75.89 18.63
C TYR A 285 -55.74 76.50 18.66
N LEU A 286 -55.31 77.19 17.63
CA LEU A 286 -54.00 77.90 17.60
C LEU A 286 -53.97 79.01 18.67
N ARG A 287 -55.11 79.74 18.86
CA ARG A 287 -55.11 80.74 19.90
C ARG A 287 -55.05 80.16 21.30
N TRP A 288 -55.78 79.07 21.53
CA TRP A 288 -55.72 78.33 22.79
C TRP A 288 -54.32 77.76 23.08
N GLN A 289 -53.67 77.17 22.08
CA GLN A 289 -52.34 76.66 22.21
C GLN A 289 -51.26 77.76 22.44
N ALA A 290 -51.39 78.88 21.77
CA ALA A 290 -50.54 80.06 22.01
C ALA A 290 -50.68 80.62 23.44
N ILE A 291 -51.90 80.64 23.98
CA ILE A 291 -52.21 81.08 25.34
C ILE A 291 -51.62 80.04 26.35
N ASN A 292 -51.77 78.73 26.10
CA ASN A 292 -51.26 77.68 26.99
C ASN A 292 -49.71 77.58 26.97
N ALA A 293 -49.07 77.91 25.87
CA ALA A 293 -47.65 77.91 25.74
C ALA A 293 -46.99 79.22 26.24
N TRP A 294 -47.77 80.21 26.56
CA TRP A 294 -47.26 81.50 27.07
C TRP A 294 -46.91 81.41 28.53
N ASN A 295 -45.60 81.67 28.84
CA ASN A 295 -45.04 81.70 30.20
C ASN A 295 -45.47 82.94 31.04
N GLY A 296 -46.28 83.83 30.51
CA GLY A 296 -46.75 85.03 31.20
C GLY A 296 -45.76 86.22 31.12
N GLU A 297 -44.66 86.09 30.48
CA GLU A 297 -43.71 87.16 30.32
C GLU A 297 -43.81 87.83 28.97
N LEU A 298 -43.89 89.19 28.94
CA LEU A 298 -43.88 89.94 27.71
C LEU A 298 -42.49 89.87 27.03
N PRO A 299 -42.40 89.57 25.73
CA PRO A 299 -41.12 89.59 25.06
C PRO A 299 -40.52 91.00 25.08
N LEU A 300 -39.19 91.02 25.48
CA LEU A 300 -38.43 92.24 25.65
C LEU A 300 -38.10 92.95 24.33
N ALA A 301 -38.51 92.42 23.17
CA ALA A 301 -38.30 93.03 21.86
C ALA A 301 -39.60 93.24 21.13
N THR A 302 -40.05 94.51 21.01
CA THR A 302 -41.12 94.91 20.20
C THR A 302 -40.60 95.44 18.86
N GLY A 303 -40.46 94.63 17.89
CA GLY A 303 -40.06 94.99 16.53
C GLY A 303 -40.98 94.21 15.53
N SER A 304 -41.15 94.76 14.36
CA SER A 304 -42.01 94.22 13.28
C SER A 304 -41.50 92.89 12.64
N ALA A 305 -40.61 92.16 13.35
CA ALA A 305 -40.00 90.86 12.89
C ALA A 305 -40.29 89.71 13.88
N PHE A 306 -41.51 89.59 14.33
CA PHE A 306 -41.97 88.30 14.99
C PHE A 306 -42.52 87.42 13.92
N PRO A 307 -41.84 86.33 13.54
CA PRO A 307 -42.34 85.45 12.49
C PRO A 307 -43.59 84.58 12.85
N PHE A 308 -44.08 84.68 14.09
CA PHE A 308 -45.06 83.72 14.54
C PHE A 308 -46.36 84.33 15.20
N ILE A 309 -46.41 85.60 15.50
CA ILE A 309 -47.57 86.27 16.10
C ILE A 309 -47.83 87.58 15.41
N ASP A 310 -48.87 87.64 14.59
CA ASP A 310 -49.40 88.87 14.04
C ASP A 310 -50.20 89.60 15.13
N ILE A 311 -49.56 90.53 15.77
CA ILE A 311 -50.15 91.34 16.82
C ILE A 311 -51.28 92.24 16.30
N SER A 312 -51.39 92.39 14.99
CA SER A 312 -52.53 93.13 14.38
C SER A 312 -53.90 92.43 14.54
N LEU A 313 -53.87 91.13 14.90
CA LEU A 313 -55.06 90.29 15.20
C LEU A 313 -55.55 90.47 16.67
N LEU A 314 -54.77 91.09 17.52
CA LEU A 314 -55.11 91.41 18.92
C LEU A 314 -55.74 92.85 18.98
N ASN A 315 -56.66 93.12 18.09
CA ASN A 315 -57.41 94.39 18.12
C ASN A 315 -58.34 94.39 19.35
N PRO A 316 -58.17 95.32 20.31
CA PRO A 316 -59.01 95.35 21.50
C PRO A 316 -60.46 95.75 21.23
N ASP A 317 -60.82 96.12 20.01
CA ASP A 317 -62.20 96.59 19.64
C ASP A 317 -63.18 95.40 19.35
N ARG A 318 -62.72 94.14 19.55
CA ARG A 318 -63.60 92.96 19.42
C ARG A 318 -64.02 92.34 20.77
N LEU A 319 -63.72 92.96 21.89
CA LEU A 319 -64.13 92.60 23.20
C LEU A 319 -65.30 93.52 23.74
N ASN A 320 -66.28 93.75 22.94
CA ASN A 320 -67.56 94.33 23.36
C ASN A 320 -68.68 93.48 22.81
#